data_01f60b58f21f77960a17f1ed4b61d739
#
_entry.id   01f60b58f21f77960a17f1ed4b61d739
#
_cell.length_a   1.000
_cell.length_b   1.000
_cell.length_c   1.000
_cell.angle_alpha   90.00
_cell.angle_beta   90.00
_cell.angle_gamma   90.00
#
_symmetry.space_group_name_H-M   'P 1'
#
loop_
_entity.id
_entity.type
_entity.pdbx_description
1 polymer ?
#
loop_
_entity_poly.entity_id
_entity_poly.type
_entity_poly.pdbx_seq_one_letter_code
_entity_poly.pdbx_strand_id
1 'polypeptide(L)' 'MAIMTIVSHEYNEETGIDVFVVNPGNMTCELKIVDGEVEMLTAGSWRKCTNPFLKKATLEAAAERA' A
#
# COMPACT_ATOMS: atom_id res chain seq x y z
N MET A 1 9.60 4.22 17.25
CA MET A 1 8.74 3.35 16.45
C MET A 1 8.34 4.06 15.16
N ALA A 2 8.54 3.42 14.02
CA ALA A 2 8.14 4.03 12.76
C ALA A 2 6.62 3.90 12.61
N ILE A 3 5.96 5.02 12.33
CA ILE A 3 4.51 5.05 12.14
C ILE A 3 4.24 5.42 10.69
N MET A 4 3.49 4.57 10.00
CA MET A 4 3.07 4.84 8.65
C MET A 4 1.72 5.55 8.69
N THR A 5 1.64 6.72 8.07
CA THR A 5 0.39 7.45 7.96
C THR A 5 -0.24 7.14 6.60
N ILE A 6 -1.48 6.71 6.61
CA ILE A 6 -2.23 6.47 5.38
C ILE A 6 -2.88 7.79 4.97
N VAL A 7 -2.46 8.32 3.82
CA VAL A 7 -2.97 9.56 3.29
C VAL A 7 -4.30 9.33 2.58
N SER A 8 -4.39 8.27 1.78
CA SER A 8 -5.63 7.90 1.12
C SER A 8 -5.67 6.41 0.85
N HIS A 9 -6.89 5.90 0.69
CA HIS A 9 -7.11 4.50 0.37
C HIS A 9 -8.33 4.43 -0.53
N GLU A 10 -8.18 3.79 -1.68
CA GLU A 10 -9.27 3.56 -2.62
C GLU A 10 -9.35 2.08 -2.95
N TYR A 11 -10.56 1.57 -3.04
CA TYR A 11 -10.81 0.20 -3.43
C TYR A 11 -11.64 0.19 -4.70
N ASN A 12 -11.18 -0.55 -5.71
CA ASN A 12 -11.91 -0.71 -6.95
C ASN A 12 -12.62 -2.06 -6.95
N GLU A 13 -13.95 -2.04 -6.84
CA GLU A 13 -14.74 -3.26 -6.77
C GLU A 13 -14.69 -4.08 -8.05
N GLU A 14 -14.49 -3.43 -9.20
CA GLU A 14 -14.44 -4.12 -10.48
C GLU A 14 -13.17 -4.96 -10.63
N THR A 15 -12.06 -4.46 -10.12
CA THR A 15 -10.77 -5.14 -10.26
C THR A 15 -10.34 -5.85 -8.99
N GLY A 16 -10.93 -5.50 -7.84
CA GLY A 16 -10.52 -6.03 -6.56
C GLY A 16 -9.19 -5.49 -6.08
N ILE A 17 -8.77 -4.34 -6.59
CA ILE A 17 -7.49 -3.76 -6.25
C ILE A 17 -7.66 -2.64 -5.23
N ASP A 18 -6.86 -2.71 -4.15
CA ASP A 18 -6.73 -1.62 -3.19
C ASP A 18 -5.53 -0.78 -3.56
N VAL A 19 -5.69 0.55 -3.53
CA VAL A 19 -4.58 1.49 -3.76
C VAL A 19 -4.44 2.37 -2.54
N PHE A 20 -3.22 2.43 -2.01
CA PHE A 20 -2.91 3.24 -0.83
C PHE A 20 -1.89 4.29 -1.17
N VAL A 21 -2.10 5.49 -0.65
CA VAL A 21 -1.06 6.52 -0.62
C VAL A 21 -0.65 6.65 0.84
N VAL A 22 0.60 6.41 1.14
CA VAL A 22 1.09 6.36 2.52
C VAL A 22 2.28 7.29 2.69
N ASN A 23 2.50 7.69 3.92
CA ASN A 23 3.64 8.53 4.28
C ASN A 23 4.38 7.86 5.44
N PRO A 24 5.44 7.08 5.15
CA PRO A 24 6.19 6.41 6.21
C PRO A 24 7.20 7.30 6.90
N GLY A 25 7.28 8.58 6.52
CA GLY A 25 8.19 9.53 7.11
C GLY A 25 7.93 10.89 6.49
N ASN A 26 8.92 11.42 5.79
CA ASN A 26 8.78 12.68 5.07
C ASN A 26 8.67 12.49 3.56
N MET A 27 8.31 11.28 3.14
CA MET A 27 8.10 10.93 1.73
C MET A 27 6.71 10.35 1.55
N THR A 28 6.18 10.48 0.35
CA THR A 28 4.91 9.87 -0.02
C THR A 28 5.17 8.68 -0.93
N CYS A 29 4.58 7.54 -0.60
CA CYS A 29 4.71 6.33 -1.39
C CYS A 29 3.34 5.84 -1.81
N GLU A 30 3.24 5.25 -3.00
CA GLU A 30 2.02 4.62 -3.46
C GLU A 30 2.18 3.11 -3.43
N LEU A 31 1.20 2.43 -2.88
CA LEU A 31 1.17 0.98 -2.74
C LEU A 31 -0.16 0.47 -3.25
N LYS A 32 -0.15 -0.71 -3.82
CA LYS A 32 -1.41 -1.36 -4.20
C LYS A 32 -1.35 -2.84 -3.87
N ILE A 33 -2.52 -3.42 -3.65
CA ILE A 33 -2.65 -4.85 -3.38
C ILE A 33 -3.39 -5.47 -4.56
N VAL A 34 -2.73 -6.41 -5.24
CA VAL A 34 -3.29 -7.14 -6.37
C VAL A 34 -3.18 -8.62 -6.06
N ASP A 35 -4.31 -9.30 -6.01
CA ASP A 35 -4.37 -10.74 -5.71
C ASP A 35 -3.62 -11.11 -4.43
N GLY A 36 -3.74 -10.28 -3.40
CA GLY A 36 -3.10 -10.52 -2.11
C GLY A 36 -1.63 -10.15 -2.06
N GLU A 37 -1.06 -9.63 -3.14
CA GLU A 37 0.32 -9.21 -3.19
C GLU A 37 0.44 -7.70 -3.19
N VAL A 38 1.39 -7.18 -2.42
CA VAL A 38 1.62 -5.75 -2.32
C VAL A 38 2.67 -5.32 -3.33
N GLU A 39 2.32 -4.29 -4.11
CA GLU A 39 3.24 -3.67 -5.05
C GLU A 39 3.43 -2.21 -4.67
N MET A 40 4.63 -1.70 -4.92
CA MET A 40 4.97 -0.31 -4.63
C MET A 40 5.39 0.39 -5.91
N LEU A 41 4.94 1.63 -6.08
CA LEU A 41 5.32 2.44 -7.23
C LEU A 41 6.74 2.97 -7.01
N THR A 42 7.66 2.58 -7.87
CA THR A 42 9.06 2.97 -7.79
C THR A 42 9.52 3.44 -9.18
N ALA A 43 10.00 4.67 -9.24
CA ALA A 43 10.52 5.26 -10.48
C ALA A 43 9.52 5.14 -11.65
N GLY A 44 8.25 5.34 -11.36
CA GLY A 44 7.20 5.28 -12.38
C GLY A 44 6.73 3.88 -12.75
N SER A 45 7.23 2.86 -12.07
CA SER A 45 6.85 1.47 -12.35
C SER A 45 6.40 0.76 -11.09
N TRP A 46 5.38 -0.09 -11.22
CA TRP A 46 4.94 -0.92 -10.11
C TRP A 46 5.84 -2.13 -9.98
N ARG A 47 6.36 -2.34 -8.78
CA ARG A 47 7.23 -3.48 -8.47
C ARG A 47 6.79 -4.12 -7.18
N LYS A 48 7.11 -5.38 -6.99
CA LYS A 48 6.79 -6.06 -5.74
C LYS A 48 7.41 -5.31 -4.57
N CYS A 49 6.61 -5.12 -3.51
CA CYS A 49 7.11 -4.48 -2.31
C CYS A 49 8.05 -5.43 -1.58
N THR A 50 9.31 -5.03 -1.45
CA THR A 50 10.32 -5.82 -0.77
C THR A 50 10.52 -5.41 0.68
N ASN A 51 9.88 -4.32 1.09
CA ASN A 51 9.98 -3.85 2.47
C ASN A 51 8.93 -4.57 3.31
N PRO A 52 9.33 -5.48 4.21
CA PRO A 52 8.37 -6.27 4.99
C PRO A 52 7.50 -5.42 5.91
N PHE A 53 8.01 -4.30 6.39
CA PHE A 53 7.25 -3.40 7.24
C PHE A 53 6.09 -2.77 6.48
N LEU A 54 6.38 -2.20 5.30
CA LEU A 54 5.33 -1.58 4.47
C LEU A 54 4.34 -2.61 3.98
N LYS A 55 4.82 -3.77 3.57
CA LYS A 55 3.96 -4.85 3.12
C LYS A 55 2.97 -5.27 4.20
N LYS A 56 3.47 -5.52 5.41
CA LYS A 56 2.62 -5.93 6.51
C LYS A 56 1.62 -4.84 6.88
N ALA A 57 2.07 -3.60 6.99
CA ALA A 57 1.19 -2.50 7.37
C ALA A 57 0.09 -2.28 6.33
N THR A 58 0.41 -2.41 5.04
CA THR A 58 -0.56 -2.25 3.98
C THR A 58 -1.61 -3.35 4.01
N LEU A 59 -1.17 -4.59 4.22
CA LEU A 59 -2.11 -5.72 4.31
C LEU A 59 -3.02 -5.61 5.52
N GLU A 60 -2.49 -5.15 6.65
CA GLU A 60 -3.31 -4.94 7.84
C GLU A 60 -4.34 -3.84 7.63
N ALA A 61 -3.94 -2.75 6.98
CA ALA A 61 -4.86 -1.67 6.68
C ALA A 61 -5.98 -2.12 5.75
N ALA A 62 -5.68 -2.95 4.76
CA ALA A 62 -6.69 -3.50 3.87
C ALA A 62 -7.66 -4.43 4.61
N ALA A 63 -7.15 -5.20 5.57
CA ALA A 63 -8.00 -6.08 6.37
C ALA A 63 -8.97 -5.28 7.25
N GLU A 64 -8.54 -4.13 7.75
CA GLU A 64 -9.40 -3.29 8.57
C GLU A 64 -10.52 -2.62 7.77
N ARG A 65 -10.35 -2.50 6.46
CA ARG A 65 -11.39 -1.96 5.58
C ARG A 65 -12.64 -2.85 5.56
N ALA A 66 -12.45 -4.11 5.65
CA ALA A 66 -13.55 -5.08 5.53
C ALA A 66 -14.51 -5.07 6.73
#